data_18a85e3b81e3c30ee7e9e14ccd4a27f4
#
_entry.id   18a85e3b81e3c30ee7e9e14ccd4a27f4
#
_cell.length_a   1.000
_cell.length_b   1.000
_cell.length_c   1.000
_cell.angle_alpha   90.00
_cell.angle_beta   90.00
_cell.angle_gamma   90.00
#
_symmetry.space_group_name_H-M   'P 1'
#
loop_
_entity.id
_entity.type
_entity.pdbx_description
1 polymer ?
#
loop_
_entity_poly.entity_id
_entity_poly.type
_entity_poly.pdbx_seq_one_letter_code
_entity_poly.pdbx_strand_id
1 'polypeptide(L)'
;MKTAVVAVALACLAPGLGFAASLTGSNVVSSAAVNLPAVGTLDWARWPGYTHKGTAISDVTTTSWVTNFTNGPRLIGDYSGMKTGGVGASFTFTVAATTAERTLTYYIGGWNSAGKITATLSGAPTYTTTFSSSTTYSRVITLKFRADSPGTLRVTYTQTSSAGSINMQAAALSQAASSAVLTWAAPTLNSDGSPLTDLAAFKVYWGTTPGTYSQSTKISNAASRTYTVGGLTTGKWYFAVTALNAKGDESPFSNVWSKTVP
;
A
#
# COMPACT_ATOMS: atom_id res chain seq x y z
N MET A 1 -1.89 -25.53 40.18
CA MET A 1 -1.63 -25.15 38.81
C MET A 1 -0.50 -24.15 38.84
N LYS A 2 0.63 -24.47 38.23
CA LYS A 2 1.77 -23.55 38.16
C LYS A 2 1.64 -22.75 36.86
N THR A 3 1.19 -21.51 36.96
CA THR A 3 1.06 -20.60 35.80
C THR A 3 2.32 -19.74 35.75
N ALA A 4 2.99 -19.63 34.64
CA ALA A 4 4.20 -18.80 34.47
C ALA A 4 3.88 -17.31 34.68
N VAL A 5 4.67 -16.58 35.47
CA VAL A 5 4.62 -15.11 35.53
C VAL A 5 5.53 -14.58 34.46
N VAL A 6 4.96 -13.85 33.52
CA VAL A 6 5.72 -13.22 32.46
C VAL A 6 5.76 -11.73 32.65
N ALA A 7 6.90 -11.21 33.11
CA ALA A 7 7.27 -9.84 32.79
C ALA A 7 7.95 -9.85 31.40
N VAL A 8 7.19 -9.98 30.33
CA VAL A 8 7.73 -9.80 28.99
C VAL A 8 7.75 -8.30 28.73
N ALA A 9 8.93 -7.68 28.80
CA ALA A 9 9.10 -6.34 28.28
C ALA A 9 9.03 -6.43 26.76
N LEU A 10 7.90 -6.06 26.18
CA LEU A 10 7.75 -5.93 24.74
C LEU A 10 8.39 -4.59 24.36
N ALA A 11 9.57 -4.62 23.74
CA ALA A 11 10.20 -3.47 23.16
C ALA A 11 9.98 -3.51 21.65
N CYS A 12 9.61 -2.38 21.06
CA CYS A 12 9.74 -2.15 19.63
C CYS A 12 10.95 -1.24 19.40
N LEU A 13 11.67 -1.50 18.35
CA LEU A 13 12.47 -0.45 17.74
C LEU A 13 11.51 0.71 17.41
N ALA A 14 11.72 1.86 18.08
CA ALA A 14 10.97 3.08 17.83
C ALA A 14 10.85 3.30 16.33
N PRO A 15 9.75 3.87 15.82
CA PRO A 15 9.72 4.33 14.44
C PRO A 15 10.86 5.35 14.33
N GLY A 16 11.97 4.91 13.74
CA GLY A 16 13.08 5.78 13.43
C GLY A 16 12.55 6.91 12.57
N LEU A 17 13.07 8.10 12.78
CA LEU A 17 13.12 9.28 11.93
C LEU A 17 12.05 9.31 10.82
N GLY A 18 11.21 10.32 10.82
CA GLY A 18 10.20 10.52 9.77
C GLY A 18 10.82 10.29 8.39
N PHE A 19 10.26 9.38 7.63
CA PHE A 19 10.76 9.12 6.28
C PHE A 19 10.50 10.34 5.41
N ALA A 20 11.52 10.84 4.74
CA ALA A 20 11.36 11.88 3.74
C ALA A 20 10.36 11.47 2.65
N ALA A 21 9.67 12.45 2.08
CA ALA A 21 8.82 12.23 0.90
C ALA A 21 9.64 11.61 -0.24
N SER A 22 9.02 10.68 -0.94
CA SER A 22 9.65 9.99 -2.07
C SER A 22 8.66 9.78 -3.21
N LEU A 23 9.17 9.86 -4.44
CA LEU A 23 8.42 9.59 -5.65
C LEU A 23 9.35 8.99 -6.70
N THR A 24 9.05 7.79 -7.13
CA THR A 24 9.75 7.08 -8.22
C THR A 24 8.74 6.50 -9.19
N GLY A 25 9.16 6.16 -10.41
CA GLY A 25 8.22 5.62 -11.37
C GLY A 25 8.86 4.77 -12.44
N SER A 26 8.01 4.04 -13.16
CA SER A 26 8.37 3.27 -14.35
C SER A 26 7.30 3.42 -15.43
N ASN A 27 7.68 3.18 -16.67
CA ASN A 27 6.83 3.30 -17.85
C ASN A 27 7.09 2.09 -18.75
N VAL A 28 6.12 1.20 -18.86
CA VAL A 28 6.25 -0.08 -19.55
C VAL A 28 5.19 -0.19 -20.65
N VAL A 29 5.60 -0.63 -21.84
CA VAL A 29 4.67 -1.08 -22.87
C VAL A 29 4.05 -2.39 -22.43
N SER A 30 2.74 -2.45 -22.39
CA SER A 30 2.03 -3.67 -21.99
C SER A 30 0.67 -3.76 -22.68
N SER A 31 0.24 -4.94 -23.01
CA SER A 31 -1.09 -5.26 -23.57
C SER A 31 -1.86 -6.29 -22.73
N ALA A 32 -1.39 -6.63 -21.54
CA ALA A 32 -2.05 -7.60 -20.66
C ALA A 32 -3.37 -7.04 -20.12
N ALA A 33 -4.40 -7.87 -20.06
CA ALA A 33 -5.67 -7.52 -19.43
C ALA A 33 -5.50 -7.36 -17.92
N VAL A 34 -6.22 -6.40 -17.31
CA VAL A 34 -6.08 -6.04 -15.92
C VAL A 34 -7.40 -6.16 -15.17
N ASN A 35 -7.35 -6.81 -14.02
CA ASN A 35 -8.43 -6.83 -13.05
C ASN A 35 -8.20 -5.69 -12.03
N LEU A 36 -8.89 -4.55 -12.20
CA LEU A 36 -8.72 -3.38 -11.33
C LEU A 36 -8.95 -3.68 -9.84
N PRO A 37 -10.01 -4.40 -9.42
CA PRO A 37 -10.18 -4.78 -8.02
C PRO A 37 -9.01 -5.58 -7.44
N ALA A 38 -8.35 -6.40 -8.22
CA ALA A 38 -7.21 -7.21 -7.75
C ALA A 38 -5.94 -6.38 -7.56
N VAL A 39 -5.68 -5.40 -8.43
CA VAL A 39 -4.49 -4.54 -8.35
C VAL A 39 -4.71 -3.28 -7.51
N GLY A 40 -5.93 -2.74 -7.48
CA GLY A 40 -6.33 -1.58 -6.69
C GLY A 40 -6.88 -1.97 -5.32
N THR A 41 -6.05 -2.60 -4.49
CA THR A 41 -6.49 -3.11 -3.17
C THR A 41 -6.98 -2.00 -2.24
N LEU A 42 -6.39 -0.80 -2.31
CA LEU A 42 -6.80 0.37 -1.57
C LEU A 42 -7.93 1.12 -2.30
N ASP A 43 -7.72 1.48 -3.57
CA ASP A 43 -8.68 2.18 -4.41
C ASP A 43 -8.44 1.87 -5.89
N TRP A 44 -9.44 2.08 -6.73
CA TRP A 44 -9.33 2.10 -8.17
C TRP A 44 -10.37 3.04 -8.78
N ALA A 45 -10.06 3.59 -9.94
CA ALA A 45 -10.94 4.40 -10.75
C ALA A 45 -10.81 4.02 -12.22
N ARG A 46 -11.88 4.17 -12.97
CA ARG A 46 -11.91 4.00 -14.42
C ARG A 46 -12.73 5.11 -15.09
N TRP A 47 -12.41 5.37 -16.33
CA TRP A 47 -13.04 6.37 -17.17
C TRP A 47 -13.42 5.76 -18.54
N PRO A 48 -14.49 6.23 -19.18
CA PRO A 48 -15.34 7.38 -18.81
C PRO A 48 -16.31 7.07 -17.67
N GLY A 49 -16.96 8.14 -17.16
CA GLY A 49 -18.02 8.01 -16.17
C GLY A 49 -17.54 7.89 -14.73
N TYR A 50 -16.24 7.94 -14.49
CA TYR A 50 -15.63 7.90 -13.16
C TYR A 50 -16.26 6.87 -12.22
N THR A 51 -16.20 5.60 -12.62
CA THR A 51 -16.55 4.50 -11.73
C THR A 51 -15.35 4.19 -10.84
N HIS A 52 -15.54 4.14 -9.53
CA HIS A 52 -14.46 4.00 -8.56
C HIS A 52 -14.88 3.16 -7.35
N LYS A 53 -13.88 2.65 -6.60
CA LYS A 53 -14.08 1.91 -5.36
C LYS A 53 -14.14 2.83 -4.14
N GLY A 54 -13.24 3.81 -4.06
CA GLY A 54 -13.07 4.72 -2.94
C GLY A 54 -12.92 6.17 -3.41
N THR A 55 -12.34 7.02 -2.58
CA THR A 55 -12.16 8.45 -2.87
C THR A 55 -10.70 8.88 -2.88
N ALA A 56 -9.77 7.93 -2.82
CA ALA A 56 -8.34 8.21 -2.80
C ALA A 56 -7.80 8.66 -4.17
N ILE A 57 -8.47 8.28 -5.27
CA ILE A 57 -8.20 8.74 -6.63
C ILE A 57 -9.32 9.69 -7.04
N SER A 58 -8.99 10.92 -7.44
CA SER A 58 -9.99 11.88 -7.93
C SER A 58 -10.48 11.57 -9.34
N ASP A 59 -11.56 12.19 -9.75
CA ASP A 59 -11.92 12.26 -11.16
C ASP A 59 -10.86 13.01 -11.96
N VAL A 60 -10.88 12.80 -13.28
CA VAL A 60 -9.96 13.43 -14.24
C VAL A 60 -10.47 14.80 -14.66
N THR A 61 -9.60 15.77 -14.62
CA THR A 61 -9.79 17.07 -15.31
C THR A 61 -9.03 17.08 -16.62
N THR A 62 -9.56 17.79 -17.61
CA THR A 62 -8.97 17.89 -18.96
C THR A 62 -8.84 19.34 -19.38
N THR A 63 -7.89 19.61 -20.27
CA THR A 63 -7.63 20.96 -20.81
C THR A 63 -8.14 21.16 -22.24
N SER A 64 -8.75 20.12 -22.84
CA SER A 64 -9.21 20.13 -24.22
C SER A 64 -10.46 19.28 -24.37
N TRP A 65 -10.98 19.15 -25.59
CA TRP A 65 -12.11 18.29 -25.91
C TRP A 65 -11.88 16.85 -25.46
N VAL A 66 -12.94 16.16 -25.11
CA VAL A 66 -12.91 14.74 -24.71
C VAL A 66 -13.95 13.97 -25.52
N THR A 67 -13.55 12.81 -26.01
CA THR A 67 -14.47 11.79 -26.53
C THR A 67 -14.19 10.45 -25.89
N ASN A 68 -15.24 9.64 -25.75
CA ASN A 68 -15.12 8.28 -25.26
C ASN A 68 -14.82 7.32 -26.41
N PHE A 69 -14.18 6.21 -26.10
CA PHE A 69 -13.97 5.11 -27.03
C PHE A 69 -14.29 3.78 -26.32
N THR A 70 -14.63 2.73 -27.10
CA THR A 70 -15.12 1.45 -26.57
C THR A 70 -14.29 0.23 -26.99
N ASN A 71 -13.19 0.44 -27.72
CA ASN A 71 -12.33 -0.63 -28.24
C ASN A 71 -10.87 -0.51 -27.75
N GLY A 72 -10.66 0.03 -26.56
CA GLY A 72 -9.36 0.07 -25.92
C GLY A 72 -8.93 -1.30 -25.39
N PRO A 73 -7.65 -1.62 -25.33
CA PRO A 73 -7.18 -2.84 -24.68
C PRO A 73 -7.16 -2.67 -23.17
N ARG A 74 -7.47 -3.74 -22.38
CA ARG A 74 -6.83 -4.02 -21.10
C ARG A 74 -7.61 -4.07 -19.81
N LEU A 75 -8.84 -3.62 -19.73
CA LEU A 75 -9.63 -3.92 -18.53
C LEU A 75 -10.42 -5.20 -18.78
N ILE A 76 -10.42 -6.13 -17.83
CA ILE A 76 -11.25 -7.32 -17.93
C ILE A 76 -12.71 -6.90 -17.96
N GLY A 77 -13.40 -7.17 -19.05
CA GLY A 77 -14.82 -6.85 -19.24
C GLY A 77 -15.12 -5.39 -19.63
N ASP A 78 -14.10 -4.54 -19.82
CA ASP A 78 -14.32 -3.17 -20.28
C ASP A 78 -13.13 -2.65 -21.12
N TYR A 79 -13.43 -2.22 -22.32
CA TYR A 79 -12.46 -1.68 -23.29
C TYR A 79 -12.64 -0.17 -23.50
N SER A 80 -13.39 0.49 -22.64
CA SER A 80 -13.68 1.93 -22.76
C SER A 80 -12.55 2.79 -22.19
N GLY A 81 -12.51 4.03 -22.61
CA GLY A 81 -11.59 5.06 -22.13
C GLY A 81 -11.98 6.43 -22.67
N MET A 82 -11.28 7.44 -22.18
CA MET A 82 -11.38 8.82 -22.68
C MET A 82 -10.17 9.16 -23.54
N LYS A 83 -10.37 9.90 -24.61
CA LYS A 83 -9.29 10.44 -25.44
C LYS A 83 -9.43 11.94 -25.62
N THR A 84 -8.29 12.61 -25.73
CA THR A 84 -8.17 14.04 -26.08
C THR A 84 -7.02 14.22 -27.05
N GLY A 85 -6.91 15.40 -27.68
CA GLY A 85 -5.86 15.65 -28.66
C GLY A 85 -5.53 17.13 -28.82
N GLY A 86 -4.38 17.37 -29.46
CA GLY A 86 -3.77 18.67 -29.63
C GLY A 86 -2.60 18.91 -28.67
N VAL A 87 -1.64 19.73 -29.10
CA VAL A 87 -0.48 20.08 -28.25
C VAL A 87 -0.96 20.72 -26.96
N GLY A 88 -0.49 20.20 -25.82
CA GLY A 88 -0.87 20.69 -24.49
C GLY A 88 -2.17 20.10 -23.95
N ALA A 89 -2.95 19.36 -24.77
CA ALA A 89 -4.10 18.63 -24.27
C ALA A 89 -3.68 17.64 -23.17
N SER A 90 -4.41 17.57 -22.07
CA SER A 90 -3.98 16.79 -20.92
C SER A 90 -5.12 16.19 -20.13
N PHE A 91 -4.83 15.09 -19.46
CA PHE A 91 -5.58 14.51 -18.37
C PHE A 91 -4.85 14.75 -17.05
N THR A 92 -5.52 15.28 -16.07
CA THR A 92 -4.96 15.48 -14.72
C THR A 92 -5.89 14.87 -13.68
N PHE A 93 -5.31 14.15 -12.74
CA PHE A 93 -6.00 13.62 -11.57
C PHE A 93 -5.08 13.67 -10.35
N THR A 94 -5.66 13.49 -9.19
CA THR A 94 -4.94 13.50 -7.91
C THR A 94 -5.15 12.18 -7.16
N VAL A 95 -4.17 11.86 -6.33
CA VAL A 95 -4.18 10.65 -5.51
C VAL A 95 -3.78 11.02 -4.09
N ALA A 96 -4.55 10.57 -3.11
CA ALA A 96 -4.24 10.78 -1.69
C ALA A 96 -2.90 10.15 -1.34
N ALA A 97 -1.99 10.94 -0.78
CA ALA A 97 -0.67 10.52 -0.30
C ALA A 97 -0.62 10.53 1.23
N THR A 98 0.07 9.55 1.81
CA THR A 98 0.28 9.43 3.24
C THR A 98 1.73 9.09 3.53
N THR A 99 2.07 8.96 4.81
CA THR A 99 3.40 8.53 5.26
C THR A 99 3.67 7.03 5.00
N ALA A 100 2.64 6.24 4.63
CA ALA A 100 2.83 4.89 4.10
C ALA A 100 3.21 4.92 2.62
N GLU A 101 4.07 3.99 2.20
CA GLU A 101 4.37 3.83 0.78
C GLU A 101 3.15 3.27 0.05
N ARG A 102 2.77 3.94 -1.04
CA ARG A 102 1.68 3.58 -1.95
C ARG A 102 2.22 3.35 -3.35
N THR A 103 1.53 2.50 -4.08
CA THR A 103 1.80 2.26 -5.50
C THR A 103 0.56 2.62 -6.29
N LEU A 104 0.70 3.59 -7.18
CA LEU A 104 -0.28 3.94 -8.20
C LEU A 104 0.14 3.28 -9.51
N THR A 105 -0.75 2.48 -10.08
CA THR A 105 -0.61 1.94 -11.43
C THR A 105 -1.73 2.49 -12.28
N TYR A 106 -1.43 3.16 -13.40
CA TYR A 106 -2.45 3.70 -14.28
C TYR A 106 -2.20 3.36 -15.74
N TYR A 107 -3.29 3.25 -16.47
CA TYR A 107 -3.40 2.64 -17.79
C TYR A 107 -3.75 3.71 -18.78
N ILE A 108 -2.83 3.96 -19.71
CA ILE A 108 -2.91 5.00 -20.70
C ILE A 108 -2.55 4.46 -22.08
N GLY A 109 -2.87 5.24 -23.07
CA GLY A 109 -2.48 4.95 -24.44
C GLY A 109 -2.57 6.18 -25.33
N GLY A 110 -2.63 5.92 -26.62
CA GLY A 110 -2.80 6.94 -27.65
C GLY A 110 -2.65 6.36 -29.04
N TRP A 111 -2.79 7.22 -30.01
CA TRP A 111 -2.61 6.91 -31.42
C TRP A 111 -1.83 8.04 -32.09
N ASN A 112 -0.77 7.69 -32.82
CA ASN A 112 0.07 8.61 -33.60
C ASN A 112 0.41 9.89 -32.83
N SER A 113 0.90 9.76 -31.60
CA SER A 113 1.14 10.88 -30.71
C SER A 113 2.38 10.72 -29.85
N ALA A 114 2.86 11.83 -29.29
CA ALA A 114 3.82 11.85 -28.22
C ALA A 114 3.17 12.32 -26.92
N GLY A 115 3.58 11.74 -25.82
CA GLY A 115 3.05 12.03 -24.50
C GLY A 115 4.13 12.26 -23.45
N LYS A 116 3.80 13.07 -22.46
CA LYS A 116 4.61 13.33 -21.28
C LYS A 116 3.79 13.10 -20.03
N ILE A 117 4.30 12.27 -19.13
CA ILE A 117 3.79 12.16 -17.78
C ILE A 117 4.59 13.09 -16.88
N THR A 118 3.89 13.81 -16.04
CA THR A 118 4.47 14.56 -14.91
C THR A 118 3.73 14.21 -13.65
N ALA A 119 4.46 13.79 -12.63
CA ALA A 119 3.89 13.52 -11.31
C ALA A 119 4.63 14.35 -10.27
N THR A 120 3.88 15.05 -9.41
CA THR A 120 4.41 15.95 -8.37
C THR A 120 3.84 15.60 -7.01
N LEU A 121 4.71 15.55 -6.02
CA LEU A 121 4.39 15.34 -4.60
C LEU A 121 5.26 16.31 -3.79
N SER A 122 4.65 17.02 -2.84
CA SER A 122 5.40 17.93 -1.97
C SER A 122 6.54 17.21 -1.26
N GLY A 123 7.70 17.83 -1.19
CA GLY A 123 8.89 17.28 -0.55
C GLY A 123 9.63 16.18 -1.34
N ALA A 124 9.12 15.75 -2.50
CA ALA A 124 9.75 14.74 -3.34
C ALA A 124 10.19 15.32 -4.70
N PRO A 125 11.23 14.76 -5.35
CA PRO A 125 11.57 15.10 -6.72
C PRO A 125 10.42 14.82 -7.69
N THR A 126 10.19 15.70 -8.65
CA THR A 126 9.19 15.50 -9.69
C THR A 126 9.57 14.30 -10.57
N TYR A 127 8.64 13.36 -10.73
CA TYR A 127 8.80 12.30 -11.73
C TYR A 127 8.34 12.77 -13.09
N THR A 128 9.13 12.51 -14.12
CA THR A 128 8.79 12.82 -15.52
C THR A 128 9.22 11.67 -16.42
N THR A 129 8.36 11.29 -17.37
CA THR A 129 8.70 10.38 -18.47
C THR A 129 8.01 10.81 -19.76
N THR A 130 8.67 10.61 -20.88
CA THR A 130 8.17 10.90 -22.23
C THR A 130 8.18 9.66 -23.09
N PHE A 131 7.31 9.62 -24.08
CA PHE A 131 7.25 8.55 -25.07
C PHE A 131 6.53 9.03 -26.31
N SER A 132 6.71 8.31 -27.41
CA SER A 132 6.04 8.58 -28.68
C SER A 132 5.75 7.30 -29.43
N SER A 133 4.80 7.36 -30.37
CA SER A 133 4.51 6.28 -31.31
C SER A 133 3.81 6.87 -32.53
N SER A 134 4.10 6.34 -33.71
CA SER A 134 3.38 6.63 -34.98
C SER A 134 2.15 5.76 -35.19
N THR A 135 1.89 4.80 -34.28
CA THR A 135 0.74 3.90 -34.31
C THR A 135 0.00 3.94 -32.97
N THR A 136 -1.00 3.07 -32.80
CA THR A 136 -1.64 2.86 -31.50
C THR A 136 -0.64 2.31 -30.51
N TYR A 137 -0.66 2.85 -29.30
CA TYR A 137 0.15 2.36 -28.19
C TYR A 137 -0.64 2.27 -26.90
N SER A 138 -0.12 1.47 -26.02
CA SER A 138 -0.64 1.32 -24.67
C SER A 138 0.51 1.22 -23.68
N ARG A 139 0.38 1.88 -22.53
CA ARG A 139 1.39 1.91 -21.47
C ARG A 139 0.81 1.74 -20.11
N VAL A 140 1.57 1.10 -19.25
CA VAL A 140 1.34 1.04 -17.82
C VAL A 140 2.38 1.92 -17.14
N ILE A 141 1.91 2.90 -16.41
CA ILE A 141 2.76 3.78 -15.59
C ILE A 141 2.58 3.34 -14.15
N THR A 142 3.68 3.04 -13.47
CA THR A 142 3.68 2.70 -12.05
C THR A 142 4.46 3.75 -11.29
N LEU A 143 3.84 4.37 -10.29
CA LEU A 143 4.46 5.32 -9.38
C LEU A 143 4.46 4.75 -7.98
N LYS A 144 5.62 4.67 -7.34
CA LYS A 144 5.77 4.41 -5.91
C LYS A 144 6.03 5.72 -5.20
N PHE A 145 5.24 6.01 -4.19
CA PHE A 145 5.30 7.30 -3.52
C PHE A 145 4.94 7.21 -2.05
N ARG A 146 5.50 8.13 -1.28
CA ARG A 146 5.22 8.37 0.13
C ARG A 146 5.41 9.84 0.43
N ALA A 147 4.46 10.45 1.14
CA ALA A 147 4.58 11.80 1.64
C ALA A 147 5.28 11.81 3.03
N ASP A 148 5.85 12.92 3.44
CA ASP A 148 6.32 13.17 4.82
C ASP A 148 5.16 13.46 5.78
N SER A 149 4.05 13.98 5.25
CA SER A 149 2.79 14.26 5.93
C SER A 149 1.61 14.01 4.98
N PRO A 150 0.37 13.78 5.46
CA PRO A 150 -0.78 13.60 4.57
C PRO A 150 -0.90 14.71 3.53
N GLY A 151 -1.00 14.35 2.27
CA GLY A 151 -0.99 15.28 1.14
C GLY A 151 -1.57 14.66 -0.13
N THR A 152 -1.14 15.17 -1.27
CA THR A 152 -1.68 14.80 -2.58
C THR A 152 -0.57 14.63 -3.61
N LEU A 153 -0.56 13.48 -4.28
CA LEU A 153 0.17 13.27 -5.52
C LEU A 153 -0.70 13.78 -6.68
N ARG A 154 -0.18 14.70 -7.48
CA ARG A 154 -0.80 15.18 -8.70
C ARG A 154 -0.15 14.52 -9.90
N VAL A 155 -0.95 13.96 -10.80
CA VAL A 155 -0.49 13.28 -12.01
C VAL A 155 -1.10 13.97 -13.22
N THR A 156 -0.27 14.34 -14.19
CA THR A 156 -0.69 14.94 -15.45
C THR A 156 -0.11 14.14 -16.62
N TYR A 157 -0.97 13.77 -17.55
CA TYR A 157 -0.62 13.17 -18.83
C TYR A 157 -0.91 14.17 -19.94
N THR A 158 0.13 14.68 -20.60
CA THR A 158 0.04 15.76 -21.60
C THR A 158 0.45 15.24 -22.97
N GLN A 159 -0.30 15.58 -24.01
CA GLN A 159 0.13 15.41 -25.40
C GLN A 159 1.16 16.46 -25.77
N THR A 160 2.28 16.02 -26.33
CA THR A 160 3.38 16.89 -26.72
C THR A 160 3.56 17.00 -28.24
N SER A 161 2.86 16.19 -29.03
CA SER A 161 2.84 16.24 -30.50
C SER A 161 1.60 16.94 -31.02
N SER A 162 1.72 17.51 -32.25
CA SER A 162 0.58 18.10 -32.95
C SER A 162 -0.36 17.07 -33.57
N ALA A 163 0.13 15.87 -33.83
CA ALA A 163 -0.65 14.79 -34.45
C ALA A 163 -1.21 13.84 -33.39
N GLY A 164 -2.28 13.15 -33.76
CA GLY A 164 -2.85 12.06 -33.02
C GLY A 164 -3.62 12.45 -31.75
N SER A 165 -3.69 11.51 -30.82
CA SER A 165 -4.43 11.68 -29.56
C SER A 165 -3.81 10.85 -28.45
N ILE A 166 -4.02 11.30 -27.22
CA ILE A 166 -3.72 10.56 -26.00
C ILE A 166 -5.01 10.01 -25.40
N ASN A 167 -4.92 8.93 -24.66
CA ASN A 167 -6.08 8.37 -23.96
C ASN A 167 -5.77 7.90 -22.54
N MET A 168 -6.80 7.86 -21.71
CA MET A 168 -6.77 7.38 -20.33
C MET A 168 -7.92 6.43 -20.08
N GLN A 169 -7.65 5.32 -19.38
CA GLN A 169 -8.64 4.27 -19.13
C GLN A 169 -8.91 4.08 -17.64
N ALA A 170 -7.86 3.85 -16.85
CA ALA A 170 -8.03 3.51 -15.45
C ALA A 170 -6.79 3.83 -14.62
N ALA A 171 -6.99 3.86 -13.31
CA ALA A 171 -5.94 3.88 -12.30
C ALA A 171 -6.27 2.92 -11.15
N ALA A 172 -5.25 2.33 -10.55
CA ALA A 172 -5.36 1.43 -9.41
C ALA A 172 -4.34 1.84 -8.35
N LEU A 173 -4.79 1.96 -7.11
CA LEU A 173 -3.98 2.34 -5.96
C LEU A 173 -3.88 1.17 -4.98
N SER A 174 -2.67 0.81 -4.63
CA SER A 174 -2.38 -0.16 -3.58
C SER A 174 -1.44 0.42 -2.53
N GLN A 175 -1.45 -0.17 -1.36
CA GLN A 175 -0.52 0.15 -0.28
C GLN A 175 0.15 -1.14 0.16
N ALA A 176 1.47 -1.10 0.36
CA ALA A 176 2.18 -2.23 0.92
C ALA A 176 1.63 -2.56 2.31
N ALA A 177 1.42 -3.84 2.56
CA ALA A 177 1.01 -4.28 3.88
C ALA A 177 2.09 -3.91 4.90
N SER A 178 1.68 -3.23 5.95
CA SER A 178 2.59 -2.87 7.04
C SER A 178 2.85 -4.07 7.94
N SER A 179 3.99 -4.06 8.62
CA SER A 179 4.34 -5.08 9.60
C SER A 179 4.80 -4.47 10.92
N ALA A 180 4.73 -5.24 11.98
CA ALA A 180 5.28 -4.92 13.29
C ALA A 180 6.28 -6.00 13.70
N VAL A 181 7.52 -5.62 13.98
CA VAL A 181 8.51 -6.52 14.56
C VAL A 181 8.39 -6.41 16.08
N LEU A 182 8.06 -7.51 16.71
CA LEU A 182 7.95 -7.65 18.14
C LEU A 182 9.19 -8.33 18.70
N THR A 183 9.68 -7.87 19.83
CA THR A 183 10.78 -8.51 20.56
C THR A 183 10.41 -8.66 22.03
N TRP A 184 10.83 -9.76 22.67
CA TRP A 184 10.53 -10.02 24.08
C TRP A 184 11.66 -10.77 24.79
N ALA A 185 11.66 -10.69 26.11
CA ALA A 185 12.48 -11.52 26.96
C ALA A 185 11.70 -12.78 27.38
N ALA A 186 12.38 -13.92 27.49
CA ALA A 186 11.76 -15.12 28.07
C ALA A 186 11.56 -14.96 29.58
N PRO A 187 10.44 -15.45 30.13
CA PRO A 187 10.29 -15.56 31.58
C PRO A 187 11.28 -16.57 32.13
N THR A 188 11.75 -16.32 33.32
CA THR A 188 12.65 -17.22 34.07
C THR A 188 11.97 -17.90 35.28
N LEU A 189 10.78 -17.41 35.65
CA LEU A 189 10.05 -17.88 36.81
C LEU A 189 8.61 -18.27 36.47
N ASN A 190 8.08 -19.21 37.22
CA ASN A 190 6.65 -19.53 37.31
C ASN A 190 5.92 -18.50 38.20
N SER A 191 4.58 -18.52 38.21
CA SER A 191 3.75 -17.61 39.02
C SER A 191 3.88 -17.84 40.53
N ASP A 192 4.41 -18.97 40.95
CA ASP A 192 4.71 -19.30 42.34
C ASP A 192 6.15 -18.90 42.72
N GLY A 193 6.90 -18.23 41.85
CA GLY A 193 8.28 -17.81 42.07
C GLY A 193 9.31 -18.93 41.88
N SER A 194 8.91 -20.14 41.52
CA SER A 194 9.84 -21.24 41.22
C SER A 194 10.50 -21.03 39.84
N PRO A 195 11.70 -21.54 39.58
CA PRO A 195 12.34 -21.48 38.28
C PRO A 195 11.49 -22.10 37.16
N LEU A 196 11.34 -21.44 36.03
CA LEU A 196 10.68 -21.96 34.83
C LEU A 196 11.70 -22.77 34.02
N THR A 197 11.57 -24.11 34.07
CA THR A 197 12.51 -25.04 33.38
C THR A 197 11.89 -25.74 32.16
N ASP A 198 10.59 -25.58 31.93
CA ASP A 198 9.80 -26.31 30.95
C ASP A 198 9.15 -25.36 29.89
N LEU A 199 9.74 -24.17 29.66
CA LEU A 199 9.29 -23.27 28.62
C LEU A 199 9.35 -23.95 27.26
N ALA A 200 8.21 -24.02 26.54
CA ALA A 200 8.09 -24.74 25.26
C ALA A 200 7.78 -23.86 24.06
N ALA A 201 7.01 -22.79 24.25
CA ALA A 201 6.55 -21.96 23.15
C ALA A 201 6.20 -20.54 23.62
N PHE A 202 5.98 -19.66 22.64
CA PHE A 202 5.32 -18.36 22.85
C PHE A 202 4.06 -18.28 21.98
N LYS A 203 3.15 -17.39 22.37
CA LYS A 203 2.00 -17.07 21.54
C LYS A 203 1.89 -15.55 21.42
N VAL A 204 1.86 -15.07 20.19
CA VAL A 204 1.75 -13.65 19.85
C VAL A 204 0.29 -13.35 19.55
N TYR A 205 -0.20 -12.26 20.09
CA TYR A 205 -1.56 -11.78 19.94
C TYR A 205 -1.58 -10.38 19.37
N TRP A 206 -2.55 -10.08 18.48
CA TRP A 206 -2.75 -8.74 17.98
C TRP A 206 -4.21 -8.45 17.62
N GLY A 207 -4.57 -7.16 17.67
CA GLY A 207 -5.90 -6.67 17.37
C GLY A 207 -5.96 -5.16 17.38
N THR A 208 -7.12 -4.59 17.08
CA THR A 208 -7.34 -3.14 17.01
C THR A 208 -7.87 -2.52 18.30
N THR A 209 -8.16 -3.34 19.31
CA THR A 209 -8.64 -2.91 20.64
C THR A 209 -7.66 -3.37 21.72
N PRO A 210 -7.22 -2.51 22.66
CA PRO A 210 -6.30 -2.89 23.71
C PRO A 210 -6.92 -3.97 24.61
N GLY A 211 -6.15 -5.02 24.88
CA GLY A 211 -6.59 -6.15 25.72
C GLY A 211 -7.56 -7.12 25.04
N THR A 212 -8.06 -6.82 23.84
CA THR A 212 -8.91 -7.70 23.04
C THR A 212 -8.21 -8.00 21.71
N TYR A 213 -7.75 -9.22 21.55
CA TYR A 213 -6.96 -9.63 20.39
C TYR A 213 -7.77 -10.57 19.51
N SER A 214 -8.08 -10.13 18.29
CA SER A 214 -8.83 -10.92 17.30
C SER A 214 -7.98 -11.95 16.56
N GLN A 215 -6.65 -11.84 16.69
CA GLN A 215 -5.70 -12.69 15.98
C GLN A 215 -4.60 -13.17 16.92
N SER A 216 -4.09 -14.37 16.66
CA SER A 216 -2.95 -14.92 17.38
C SER A 216 -2.19 -15.95 16.55
N THR A 217 -0.93 -16.18 16.91
CA THR A 217 -0.12 -17.27 16.37
C THR A 217 0.77 -17.88 17.45
N LYS A 218 0.93 -19.20 17.41
CA LYS A 218 1.85 -19.94 18.29
C LYS A 218 3.21 -20.06 17.63
N ILE A 219 4.26 -19.79 18.38
CA ILE A 219 5.66 -19.94 17.99
C ILE A 219 6.23 -21.11 18.80
N SER A 220 6.28 -22.30 18.17
CA SER A 220 6.72 -23.55 18.80
C SER A 220 8.25 -23.64 18.95
N ASN A 221 8.89 -22.55 19.38
CA ASN A 221 10.33 -22.47 19.65
C ASN A 221 10.57 -21.62 20.91
N ALA A 222 10.91 -22.28 22.00
CA ALA A 222 11.22 -21.65 23.28
C ALA A 222 12.41 -20.67 23.24
N ALA A 223 13.28 -20.75 22.22
CA ALA A 223 14.38 -19.83 22.04
C ALA A 223 14.01 -18.57 21.26
N SER A 224 12.83 -18.48 20.65
CA SER A 224 12.38 -17.32 19.91
C SER A 224 12.27 -16.09 20.81
N ARG A 225 12.75 -14.95 20.32
CA ARG A 225 12.72 -13.65 21.01
C ARG A 225 12.17 -12.55 20.11
N THR A 226 11.75 -12.92 18.90
CA THR A 226 11.22 -11.98 17.91
C THR A 226 10.18 -12.65 17.03
N TYR A 227 9.21 -11.86 16.58
CA TYR A 227 8.22 -12.25 15.56
C TYR A 227 7.78 -11.04 14.76
N THR A 228 7.58 -11.21 13.46
CA THR A 228 7.06 -10.17 12.58
C THR A 228 5.59 -10.43 12.27
N VAL A 229 4.71 -9.59 12.79
CA VAL A 229 3.28 -9.58 12.41
C VAL A 229 3.17 -8.78 11.12
N GLY A 230 2.77 -9.44 10.04
CA GLY A 230 2.54 -8.81 8.74
C GLY A 230 1.05 -8.56 8.46
N GLY A 231 0.75 -7.93 7.30
CA GLY A 231 -0.63 -7.75 6.85
C GLY A 231 -1.44 -6.71 7.61
N LEU A 232 -0.77 -5.82 8.34
CA LEU A 232 -1.45 -4.79 9.13
C LEU A 232 -2.03 -3.70 8.21
N THR A 233 -3.32 -3.46 8.34
CA THR A 233 -4.03 -2.37 7.65
C THR A 233 -3.87 -1.05 8.40
N THR A 234 -4.23 0.07 7.75
CA THR A 234 -4.28 1.41 8.38
C THR A 234 -5.07 1.38 9.68
N GLY A 235 -4.53 1.99 10.72
CA GLY A 235 -5.14 2.06 12.04
C GLY A 235 -4.17 1.76 13.17
N LYS A 236 -4.66 1.84 14.41
CA LYS A 236 -3.87 1.53 15.60
C LYS A 236 -4.02 0.06 15.96
N TRP A 237 -2.91 -0.63 16.05
CA TRP A 237 -2.79 -2.04 16.40
C TRP A 237 -2.17 -2.20 17.78
N TYR A 238 -2.62 -3.19 18.51
CA TYR A 238 -2.14 -3.54 19.86
C TYR A 238 -1.64 -4.98 19.84
N PHE A 239 -0.58 -5.24 20.60
CA PHE A 239 0.14 -6.51 20.61
C PHE A 239 0.42 -6.94 22.05
N ALA A 240 0.38 -8.23 22.28
CA ALA A 240 0.83 -8.87 23.51
C ALA A 240 1.44 -10.24 23.21
N VAL A 241 2.24 -10.75 24.12
CA VAL A 241 2.85 -12.08 24.03
C VAL A 241 2.58 -12.84 25.32
N THR A 242 2.39 -14.16 25.20
CA THR A 242 2.34 -15.08 26.32
C THR A 242 3.41 -16.16 26.16
N ALA A 243 3.78 -16.81 27.24
CA ALA A 243 4.64 -17.99 27.25
C ALA A 243 3.80 -19.24 27.53
N LEU A 244 4.18 -20.37 26.91
CA LEU A 244 3.57 -21.69 27.15
C LEU A 244 4.63 -22.65 27.67
N ASN A 245 4.27 -23.43 28.68
CA ASN A 245 5.11 -24.50 29.15
C ASN A 245 4.91 -25.80 28.33
N ALA A 246 5.64 -26.87 28.66
CA ALA A 246 5.54 -28.16 27.96
C ALA A 246 4.19 -28.84 28.12
N LYS A 247 3.40 -28.49 29.15
CA LYS A 247 2.05 -29.00 29.37
C LYS A 247 0.99 -28.22 28.59
N GLY A 248 1.36 -27.07 28.00
CA GLY A 248 0.46 -26.18 27.29
C GLY A 248 -0.23 -25.13 28.17
N ASP A 249 0.17 -25.02 29.46
CA ASP A 249 -0.33 -23.94 30.33
C ASP A 249 0.21 -22.61 29.81
N GLU A 250 -0.67 -21.62 29.69
CA GLU A 250 -0.38 -20.31 29.13
C GLU A 250 -0.28 -19.24 30.24
N SER A 251 0.73 -18.40 30.16
CA SER A 251 0.92 -17.27 31.08
C SER A 251 -0.11 -16.16 30.87
N PRO A 252 -0.27 -15.23 31.82
CA PRO A 252 -0.90 -13.92 31.53
C PRO A 252 -0.25 -13.20 30.36
N PHE A 253 -0.96 -12.22 29.77
CA PHE A 253 -0.38 -11.37 28.73
C PHE A 253 0.79 -10.54 29.27
N SER A 254 1.76 -10.28 28.39
CA SER A 254 2.78 -9.26 28.60
C SER A 254 2.15 -7.86 28.77
N ASN A 255 2.99 -6.84 28.97
CA ASN A 255 2.59 -5.46 28.73
C ASN A 255 2.06 -5.31 27.29
N VAL A 256 1.05 -4.45 27.12
CA VAL A 256 0.49 -4.12 25.80
C VAL A 256 1.40 -3.11 25.10
N TRP A 257 1.79 -3.46 23.90
CA TRP A 257 2.47 -2.52 23.00
C TRP A 257 1.54 -2.12 21.86
N SER A 258 1.74 -0.94 21.25
CA SER A 258 0.92 -0.49 20.13
C SER A 258 1.74 0.14 19.00
N LYS A 259 1.22 -0.01 17.77
CA LYS A 259 1.74 0.62 16.56
C LYS A 259 0.60 1.26 15.79
N THR A 260 0.78 2.52 15.37
CA THR A 260 -0.12 3.14 14.39
C THR A 260 0.43 2.87 12.99
N VAL A 261 -0.40 2.25 12.15
CA VAL A 261 -0.15 2.04 10.73
C VAL A 261 -0.83 3.21 10.00
N PRO A 262 -0.08 4.02 9.26
CA PRO A 262 -0.59 5.20 8.56
C PRO A 262 -1.51 4.86 7.39
#